data_d5c5e7cc02f8e07133f4976a4151aa1d
#
_entry.id   d5c5e7cc02f8e07133f4976a4151aa1d
#
_cell.length_a   1.000
_cell.length_b   1.000
_cell.length_c   1.000
_cell.angle_alpha   90.00
_cell.angle_beta   90.00
_cell.angle_gamma   90.00
#
_symmetry.space_group_name_H-M   'P 1'
#
loop_
_entity.id
_entity.type
_entity.pdbx_description
1 polymer ?
#
loop_
_entity_poly.entity_id
_entity_poly.type
_entity_poly.pdbx_seq_one_letter_code
_entity_poly.pdbx_strand_id
1 'polypeptide(L)'
;MCDILAISAGYNYTPQKYLPIFAEKGKDNMNGWGIGFFREDQALVEKSSEQVFSNHQVHESFQRLARVIDSRIIISHINCPKSGGHHSAQLHPFKLTFLDHDWLFAQVGVVENINAYQTRETPRLEMDVYTARIFEYLRDQLVLLHRK
;
A
#
# COMPACT_ATOMS: atom_id res chain seq x y z
N MET A 1 11.02 6.03 9.92
CA MET A 1 11.26 5.84 8.46
C MET A 1 10.09 5.04 7.92
N CYS A 2 9.58 5.36 6.72
CA CYS A 2 8.56 4.50 6.10
C CYS A 2 9.24 3.28 5.50
N ASP A 3 8.60 2.14 5.62
CA ASP A 3 9.14 0.88 5.11
C ASP A 3 8.12 0.19 4.20
N ILE A 4 8.63 -0.44 3.14
CA ILE A 4 7.85 -1.27 2.23
C ILE A 4 8.45 -2.68 2.20
N LEU A 5 7.60 -3.68 2.28
CA LEU A 5 7.90 -5.07 1.94
C LEU A 5 7.09 -5.43 0.69
N ALA A 6 7.76 -5.90 -0.35
CA ALA A 6 7.11 -6.45 -1.54
C ALA A 6 7.55 -7.89 -1.75
N ILE A 7 6.60 -8.78 -2.02
CA ILE A 7 6.83 -10.18 -2.35
C ILE A 7 6.23 -10.44 -3.72
N SER A 8 7.03 -10.99 -4.64
CA SER A 8 6.58 -11.50 -5.93
C SER A 8 7.11 -12.93 -6.07
N ALA A 9 6.21 -13.90 -6.22
CA ALA A 9 6.53 -15.31 -6.24
C ALA A 9 5.92 -16.01 -7.48
N GLY A 10 6.56 -17.06 -7.95
CA GLY A 10 6.04 -17.88 -9.05
C GLY A 10 4.84 -18.78 -8.66
N TYR A 11 4.52 -18.85 -7.38
CA TYR A 11 3.42 -19.62 -6.80
C TYR A 11 2.80 -18.84 -5.64
N ASN A 12 1.61 -19.25 -5.20
CA ASN A 12 0.98 -18.66 -4.03
C ASN A 12 1.83 -18.90 -2.78
N TYR A 13 1.99 -17.88 -1.99
CA TYR A 13 2.85 -17.86 -0.83
C TYR A 13 2.13 -17.26 0.38
N THR A 14 2.26 -17.89 1.54
CA THR A 14 1.74 -17.40 2.82
C THR A 14 2.88 -16.74 3.60
N PRO A 15 2.84 -15.40 3.82
CA PRO A 15 3.97 -14.62 4.34
C PRO A 15 4.11 -14.70 5.87
N GLN A 16 3.78 -15.83 6.49
CA GLN A 16 3.74 -16.03 7.94
C GLN A 16 5.07 -15.77 8.65
N LYS A 17 6.19 -15.86 7.93
CA LYS A 17 7.52 -15.58 8.46
C LYS A 17 7.92 -14.12 8.24
N TYR A 18 7.74 -13.59 7.05
CA TYR A 18 8.29 -12.28 6.67
C TYR A 18 7.46 -11.11 7.16
N LEU A 19 6.14 -11.20 7.15
CA LEU A 19 5.30 -10.11 7.64
C LEU A 19 5.50 -9.79 9.12
N PRO A 20 5.56 -10.76 10.05
CA PRO A 20 5.85 -10.45 11.46
C PRO A 20 7.25 -9.81 11.66
N ILE A 21 8.27 -10.30 10.96
CA ILE A 21 9.62 -9.71 11.01
C ILE A 21 9.59 -8.27 10.46
N PHE A 22 8.83 -8.03 9.39
CA PHE A 22 8.65 -6.70 8.83
C PHE A 22 7.92 -5.77 9.81
N ALA A 23 6.91 -6.27 10.54
CA ALA A 23 6.19 -5.50 11.54
C ALA A 23 7.09 -4.93 12.64
N GLU A 24 8.16 -5.63 13.00
CA GLU A 24 9.14 -5.16 14.00
C GLU A 24 9.85 -3.86 13.57
N LYS A 25 9.92 -3.55 12.26
CA LYS A 25 10.40 -2.27 11.76
C LYS A 25 9.53 -1.09 12.19
N GLY A 26 8.27 -1.36 12.50
CA GLY A 26 7.29 -0.36 12.93
C GLY A 26 7.25 -0.07 14.43
N LYS A 27 8.16 -0.63 15.26
CA LYS A 27 8.11 -0.44 16.71
C LYS A 27 8.23 1.03 17.17
N ASP A 28 8.92 1.86 16.41
CA ASP A 28 9.06 3.29 16.66
C ASP A 28 8.08 4.12 15.81
N ASN A 29 7.10 3.48 15.21
CA ASN A 29 6.22 4.06 14.20
C ASN A 29 4.76 3.87 14.55
N MET A 30 4.09 4.95 14.97
CA MET A 30 2.71 4.95 15.48
C MET A 30 1.64 5.23 14.39
N ASN A 31 2.01 5.37 13.12
CA ASN A 31 1.13 5.98 12.12
C ASN A 31 0.42 4.98 11.19
N GLY A 32 0.23 3.78 11.64
CA GLY A 32 -0.56 2.79 10.92
C GLY A 32 0.21 2.00 9.87
N TRP A 33 -0.49 1.05 9.28
CA TRP A 33 0.03 0.09 8.33
C TRP A 33 -1.02 -0.28 7.28
N GLY A 34 -0.57 -0.94 6.22
CA GLY A 34 -1.45 -1.57 5.26
C GLY A 34 -0.79 -2.76 4.58
N ILE A 35 -1.62 -3.69 4.14
CA ILE A 35 -1.25 -4.86 3.34
C ILE A 35 -2.17 -4.93 2.14
N GLY A 36 -1.59 -5.09 0.94
CA GLY A 36 -2.31 -5.38 -0.29
C GLY A 36 -1.82 -6.70 -0.88
N PHE A 37 -2.72 -7.49 -1.42
CA PHE A 37 -2.43 -8.78 -2.02
C PHE A 37 -3.48 -9.14 -3.07
N PHE A 38 -3.17 -10.10 -3.92
CA PHE A 38 -4.11 -10.58 -4.93
C PHE A 38 -4.68 -11.94 -4.53
N ARG A 39 -5.98 -12.08 -4.71
CA ARG A 39 -6.66 -13.37 -4.75
C ARG A 39 -7.18 -13.56 -6.16
N GLU A 40 -6.59 -14.52 -6.88
CA GLU A 40 -6.75 -14.60 -8.33
C GLU A 40 -6.34 -13.26 -8.97
N ASP A 41 -7.21 -12.60 -9.71
CA ASP A 41 -6.96 -11.31 -10.36
C ASP A 41 -7.50 -10.10 -9.57
N GLN A 42 -8.09 -10.34 -8.40
CA GLN A 42 -8.67 -9.29 -7.58
C GLN A 42 -7.70 -8.83 -6.48
N ALA A 43 -7.40 -7.54 -6.45
CA ALA A 43 -6.63 -6.95 -5.37
C ALA A 43 -7.50 -6.72 -4.12
N LEU A 44 -6.98 -7.14 -2.99
CA LEU A 44 -7.55 -6.91 -1.66
C LEU A 44 -6.58 -6.04 -0.86
N VAL A 45 -7.13 -5.14 -0.05
CA VAL A 45 -6.34 -4.23 0.79
C VAL A 45 -6.93 -4.18 2.18
N GLU A 46 -6.07 -4.34 3.17
CA GLU A 46 -6.39 -4.16 4.59
C GLU A 46 -5.48 -3.09 5.18
N LYS A 47 -6.05 -2.16 5.95
CA LYS A 47 -5.33 -1.03 6.53
C LYS A 47 -5.79 -0.78 7.96
N SER A 48 -4.87 -0.27 8.79
CA SER A 48 -5.18 0.20 10.12
C SER A 48 -4.36 1.43 10.46
N SER A 49 -4.97 2.42 11.11
CA SER A 49 -4.28 3.57 11.68
C SER A 49 -3.55 3.24 12.99
N GLU A 50 -3.77 2.06 13.53
CA GLU A 50 -3.12 1.61 14.75
C GLU A 50 -1.66 1.21 14.50
N GLN A 51 -0.86 1.25 15.53
CA GLN A 51 0.53 0.84 15.49
C GLN A 51 0.65 -0.65 15.15
N VAL A 52 1.52 -0.99 14.20
CA VAL A 52 1.72 -2.38 13.76
C VAL A 52 2.45 -3.23 14.79
N PHE A 53 3.29 -2.61 15.62
CA PHE A 53 4.09 -3.28 16.65
C PHE A 53 4.13 -2.45 17.93
N SER A 54 3.60 -2.97 19.01
CA SER A 54 3.59 -2.32 20.33
C SER A 54 3.73 -3.36 21.44
N ASN A 55 4.29 -2.96 22.60
CA ASN A 55 4.47 -3.84 23.75
C ASN A 55 5.13 -5.19 23.39
N HIS A 56 6.14 -5.17 22.52
CA HIS A 56 6.84 -6.37 22.01
C HIS A 56 5.93 -7.36 21.25
N GLN A 57 4.78 -6.89 20.73
CA GLN A 57 3.83 -7.72 20.00
C GLN A 57 3.45 -7.09 18.67
N VAL A 58 3.25 -7.95 17.69
CA VAL A 58 2.69 -7.57 16.38
C VAL A 58 1.18 -7.40 16.53
N HIS A 59 0.61 -6.36 15.91
CA HIS A 59 -0.82 -6.10 15.88
C HIS A 59 -1.61 -7.34 15.43
N GLU A 60 -2.68 -7.69 16.14
CA GLU A 60 -3.40 -8.95 15.95
C GLU A 60 -3.89 -9.13 14.50
N SER A 61 -4.51 -8.11 13.92
CA SER A 61 -5.00 -8.18 12.53
C SER A 61 -3.87 -8.37 11.54
N PHE A 62 -2.72 -7.72 11.75
CA PHE A 62 -1.54 -7.90 10.92
C PHE A 62 -0.99 -9.33 11.01
N GLN A 63 -0.92 -9.86 12.23
CA GLN A 63 -0.47 -11.22 12.47
C GLN A 63 -1.44 -12.27 11.88
N ARG A 64 -2.76 -12.02 11.95
CA ARG A 64 -3.76 -12.86 11.31
C ARG A 64 -3.60 -12.88 9.80
N LEU A 65 -3.43 -11.71 9.18
CA LEU A 65 -3.20 -11.58 7.73
C LEU A 65 -1.94 -12.35 7.29
N ALA A 66 -0.87 -12.30 8.06
CA ALA A 66 0.36 -13.05 7.78
C ALA A 66 0.14 -14.57 7.68
N ARG A 67 -0.92 -15.10 8.30
CA ARG A 67 -1.25 -16.54 8.30
C ARG A 67 -2.31 -16.94 7.28
N VAL A 68 -3.15 -16.00 6.84
CA VAL A 68 -4.30 -16.31 5.97
C VAL A 68 -4.13 -15.82 4.54
N ILE A 69 -3.19 -14.92 4.29
CA ILE A 69 -2.85 -14.51 2.92
C ILE A 69 -2.22 -15.70 2.20
N ASP A 70 -2.72 -15.97 1.01
CA ASP A 70 -2.17 -16.92 0.05
C ASP A 70 -2.16 -16.25 -1.33
N SER A 71 -1.01 -15.71 -1.73
CA SER A 71 -0.92 -14.84 -2.91
C SER A 71 0.47 -14.87 -3.53
N ARG A 72 0.53 -14.65 -4.85
CA ARG A 72 1.80 -14.47 -5.58
C ARG A 72 2.38 -13.09 -5.40
N ILE A 73 1.54 -12.08 -5.16
CA ILE A 73 1.96 -10.68 -5.05
C ILE A 73 1.40 -10.12 -3.76
N ILE A 74 2.30 -9.64 -2.91
CA ILE A 74 1.95 -9.04 -1.61
C ILE A 74 2.77 -7.76 -1.47
N ILE A 75 2.12 -6.67 -1.08
CA ILE A 75 2.76 -5.40 -0.71
C ILE A 75 2.32 -5.03 0.70
N SER A 76 3.26 -4.77 1.56
CA SER A 76 3.00 -4.22 2.89
C SER A 76 3.75 -2.91 3.09
N HIS A 77 3.10 -1.96 3.76
CA HIS A 77 3.66 -0.66 4.05
C HIS A 77 3.45 -0.30 5.53
N ILE A 78 4.50 0.21 6.16
CA ILE A 78 4.45 0.79 7.51
C ILE A 78 4.67 2.30 7.36
N ASN A 79 3.68 3.08 7.80
CA ASN A 79 3.70 4.53 7.66
C ASN A 79 4.73 5.18 8.58
N CYS A 80 5.38 6.22 8.08
CA CYS A 80 6.25 7.05 8.89
C CYS A 80 5.49 8.20 9.56
N PRO A 81 6.01 8.70 10.69
CA PRO A 81 5.47 9.88 11.34
C PRO A 81 5.63 11.09 10.39
N LYS A 82 4.50 11.63 9.91
CA LYS A 82 4.40 13.00 9.42
C LYS A 82 3.52 13.75 10.41
N SER A 83 3.82 15.02 10.63
CA SER A 83 3.01 15.91 11.46
C SER A 83 1.56 15.95 10.95
N GLY A 84 0.63 15.45 11.74
CA GLY A 84 -0.80 15.35 11.40
C GLY A 84 -1.30 13.90 11.46
N GLY A 85 -2.45 13.68 12.10
CA GLY A 85 -3.08 12.36 12.16
C GLY A 85 -3.44 11.87 10.76
N HIS A 86 -3.14 10.61 10.46
CA HIS A 86 -3.52 10.00 9.19
C HIS A 86 -4.86 9.28 9.32
N HIS A 87 -5.79 9.61 8.43
CA HIS A 87 -6.98 8.80 8.20
C HIS A 87 -6.58 7.53 7.43
N SER A 88 -7.31 6.45 7.64
CA SER A 88 -7.07 5.17 6.96
C SER A 88 -7.02 5.29 5.42
N ALA A 89 -7.75 6.26 4.86
CA ALA A 89 -7.75 6.58 3.43
C ALA A 89 -6.37 7.03 2.91
N GLN A 90 -5.50 7.55 3.78
CA GLN A 90 -4.17 8.04 3.42
C GLN A 90 -3.07 6.98 3.54
N LEU A 91 -3.42 5.80 4.06
CA LEU A 91 -2.47 4.70 4.24
C LEU A 91 -2.24 3.93 2.94
N HIS A 92 -0.99 3.51 2.73
CA HIS A 92 -0.63 2.60 1.64
C HIS A 92 -0.95 1.14 1.99
N PRO A 93 -1.07 0.25 1.00
CA PRO A 93 -1.09 0.52 -0.43
C PRO A 93 -2.44 1.12 -0.87
N PHE A 94 -2.43 1.87 -1.98
CA PHE A 94 -3.64 2.27 -2.69
C PHE A 94 -4.04 1.21 -3.70
N LYS A 95 -5.36 1.10 -3.93
CA LYS A 95 -5.93 0.25 -4.99
C LYS A 95 -6.68 1.10 -6.01
N LEU A 96 -6.48 0.83 -7.29
CA LEU A 96 -7.28 1.32 -8.41
C LEU A 96 -7.59 0.18 -9.38
N THR A 97 -8.75 0.25 -10.04
CA THR A 97 -9.11 -0.65 -11.14
C THR A 97 -9.13 0.16 -12.45
N PHE A 98 -8.29 -0.19 -13.41
CA PHE A 98 -8.26 0.40 -14.74
C PHE A 98 -7.61 -0.57 -15.74
N LEU A 99 -7.91 -0.40 -17.04
CA LEU A 99 -7.49 -1.34 -18.10
C LEU A 99 -7.88 -2.79 -17.80
N ASP A 100 -9.08 -2.99 -17.22
CA ASP A 100 -9.65 -4.28 -16.84
C ASP A 100 -8.84 -5.07 -15.79
N HIS A 101 -7.92 -4.40 -15.08
CA HIS A 101 -7.09 -4.97 -14.02
C HIS A 101 -7.17 -4.17 -12.74
N ASP A 102 -6.99 -4.87 -11.62
CA ASP A 102 -6.71 -4.26 -10.32
C ASP A 102 -5.22 -3.96 -10.19
N TRP A 103 -4.94 -2.78 -9.63
CA TRP A 103 -3.58 -2.29 -9.40
C TRP A 103 -3.40 -1.95 -7.94
N LEU A 104 -2.24 -2.30 -7.40
CA LEU A 104 -1.80 -1.90 -6.06
C LEU A 104 -0.59 -0.98 -6.18
N PHE A 105 -0.58 0.07 -5.36
CA PHE A 105 0.50 1.04 -5.36
C PHE A 105 0.91 1.42 -3.93
N ALA A 106 2.20 1.36 -3.65
CA ALA A 106 2.82 1.91 -2.46
C ALA A 106 4.09 2.68 -2.84
N GLN A 107 4.41 3.72 -2.07
CA GLN A 107 5.53 4.61 -2.38
C GLN A 107 6.20 5.10 -1.11
N VAL A 108 7.53 5.18 -1.15
CA VAL A 108 8.38 5.85 -0.16
C VAL A 108 9.29 6.84 -0.89
N GLY A 109 9.49 8.00 -0.30
CA GLY A 109 10.29 9.07 -0.89
C GLY A 109 9.46 10.22 -1.43
N VAL A 110 10.06 11.09 -2.24
CA VAL A 110 9.46 12.30 -2.77
C VAL A 110 9.56 12.30 -4.30
N VAL A 111 8.47 12.62 -4.97
CA VAL A 111 8.41 12.88 -6.41
C VAL A 111 8.25 14.37 -6.61
N GLU A 112 9.27 15.03 -7.14
CA GLU A 112 9.25 16.48 -7.38
C GLU A 112 8.12 16.86 -8.36
N ASN A 113 7.55 18.05 -8.15
CA ASN A 113 6.52 18.66 -9.01
C ASN A 113 5.19 17.89 -9.14
N ILE A 114 4.99 16.77 -8.44
CA ILE A 114 3.73 16.01 -8.52
C ILE A 114 2.51 16.85 -8.08
N ASN A 115 2.70 17.82 -7.21
CA ASN A 115 1.62 18.69 -6.73
C ASN A 115 1.03 19.59 -7.83
N ALA A 116 1.78 19.87 -8.89
CA ALA A 116 1.32 20.61 -10.05
C ALA A 116 0.57 19.73 -11.07
N TYR A 117 0.59 18.42 -10.89
CA TYR A 117 -0.06 17.48 -11.80
C TYR A 117 -1.58 17.56 -11.68
N GLN A 118 -2.24 17.68 -12.83
CA GLN A 118 -3.69 17.58 -12.97
C GLN A 118 -4.03 16.33 -13.75
N THR A 119 -4.86 15.46 -13.18
CA THR A 119 -5.29 14.24 -13.86
C THR A 119 -6.12 14.56 -15.11
N ARG A 120 -6.03 13.71 -16.12
CA ARG A 120 -6.75 13.86 -17.41
C ARG A 120 -8.20 13.39 -17.33
N GLU A 121 -8.50 12.56 -16.35
CA GLU A 121 -9.83 12.03 -16.08
C GLU A 121 -10.29 12.43 -14.68
N THR A 122 -11.54 12.14 -14.34
CA THR A 122 -12.02 12.33 -12.96
C THR A 122 -11.16 11.51 -12.00
N PRO A 123 -10.59 12.12 -10.97
CA PRO A 123 -9.81 11.40 -9.98
C PRO A 123 -10.64 10.32 -9.31
N ARG A 124 -10.04 9.15 -9.11
CA ARG A 124 -10.64 8.01 -8.40
C ARG A 124 -10.16 7.90 -6.96
N LEU A 125 -9.09 8.61 -6.63
CA LEU A 125 -8.54 8.72 -5.30
C LEU A 125 -8.64 10.16 -4.79
N GLU A 126 -8.52 10.32 -3.48
CA GLU A 126 -8.51 11.62 -2.85
C GLU A 126 -7.20 12.37 -3.20
N MET A 127 -7.30 13.37 -4.08
CA MET A 127 -6.15 14.06 -4.66
C MET A 127 -5.39 14.99 -3.69
N ASP A 128 -5.94 15.23 -2.50
CA ASP A 128 -5.21 15.92 -1.45
C ASP A 128 -4.09 15.07 -0.86
N VAL A 129 -4.15 13.76 -1.07
CA VAL A 129 -3.11 12.83 -0.66
C VAL A 129 -2.01 12.78 -1.72
N TYR A 130 -0.80 13.19 -1.33
CA TYR A 130 0.38 13.22 -2.20
C TYR A 130 0.60 11.92 -3.00
N THR A 131 0.55 10.76 -2.32
CA THR A 131 0.78 9.47 -2.97
C THR A 131 -0.38 9.04 -3.89
N ALA A 132 -1.61 9.43 -3.55
CA ALA A 132 -2.75 9.22 -4.43
C ALA A 132 -2.56 9.95 -5.76
N ARG A 133 -2.04 11.17 -5.72
CA ARG A 133 -1.72 11.98 -6.92
C ARG A 133 -0.65 11.31 -7.79
N ILE A 134 0.37 10.71 -7.19
CA ILE A 134 1.37 9.91 -7.93
C ILE A 134 0.71 8.72 -8.62
N PHE A 135 -0.18 8.01 -7.93
CA PHE A 135 -0.84 6.85 -8.50
C PHE A 135 -1.79 7.23 -9.65
N GLU A 136 -2.53 8.32 -9.53
CA GLU A 136 -3.37 8.85 -10.61
C GLU A 136 -2.52 9.27 -11.83
N TYR A 137 -1.36 9.86 -11.62
CA TYR A 137 -0.41 10.15 -12.69
C TYR A 137 0.02 8.87 -13.41
N LEU A 138 0.43 7.84 -12.69
CA LEU A 138 0.84 6.56 -13.27
C LEU A 138 -0.30 5.91 -14.05
N ARG A 139 -1.54 5.94 -13.51
CA ARG A 139 -2.74 5.48 -14.23
C ARG A 139 -2.87 6.18 -15.57
N ASP A 140 -2.81 7.49 -15.60
CA ASP A 140 -2.98 8.28 -16.82
C ASP A 140 -1.90 7.95 -17.86
N GLN A 141 -0.64 7.74 -17.44
CA GLN A 141 0.44 7.34 -18.34
C GLN A 141 0.22 5.93 -18.92
N LEU A 142 -0.17 4.97 -18.09
CA LEU A 142 -0.45 3.60 -18.53
C LEU A 142 -1.63 3.53 -19.50
N VAL A 143 -2.72 4.26 -19.21
CA VAL A 143 -3.89 4.34 -20.12
C VAL A 143 -3.51 4.95 -21.48
N LEU A 144 -2.65 5.98 -21.50
CA LEU A 144 -2.16 6.57 -22.73
C LEU A 144 -1.31 5.62 -23.57
N LEU A 145 -0.44 4.84 -22.90
CA LEU A 145 0.40 3.84 -23.58
C LEU A 145 -0.42 2.69 -24.15
N HIS A 146 -1.49 2.29 -23.47
CA HIS A 146 -2.38 1.22 -23.92
C HIS A 146 -3.22 1.62 -25.15
N ARG A 147 -3.51 2.91 -25.34
CA ARG A 147 -4.28 3.44 -26.48
C ARG A 147 -3.47 3.58 -27.78
N LYS A 148 -2.13 3.36 -27.74
CA LYS A 148 -1.25 3.35 -28.91
C LYS A 148 -1.13 1.96 -29.50
#